data_9741cabe4d87041ca55adf2ac314537d
#
_entry.id   9741cabe4d87041ca55adf2ac314537d
#
_cell.length_a   1.000
_cell.length_b   1.000
_cell.length_c   1.000
_cell.angle_alpha   90.00
_cell.angle_beta   90.00
_cell.angle_gamma   90.00
#
_symmetry.space_group_name_H-M   'P 1'
#
loop_
_entity.id
_entity.type
_entity.pdbx_description
1 polymer ?
#
loop_
_entity_poly.entity_id
_entity_poly.type
_entity_poly.pdbx_seq_one_letter_code
_entity_poly.pdbx_strand_id
1 'polypeptide(L)'
;MATPLAARRTTAAAAVGLSAALVLAGCANPTDGGTTEVAATSGKKTRINISPDQNRITTGKVASIAAEVPERIRKRGTLEIVDSSGSAAPLTFHATDNTTVIGVEPDLAHLVADVLGLKPHLNPVSWENIFVGLDSGKYDVGFSNITVTEERKEKYDFATYREDNLAFEAKKGSGLKVDGPEDVAGRTVAVGSGTNQEKLLVEWSKENEQAGREPVDIKYYQSDSDTYLALQSGRIDLYLGPNPTAAYHAATTGRTEVVGTYSGAGSRLQGLIAATTKKDSGLVKPLAAALDHVIENGTYAKVLERWGLSGEAVRKSEINPPGLPKTGS
;
A
#
# COMPACT_ATOMS: atom_id res chain seq x y z
N MET A 1 -79.56 32.71 22.19
CA MET A 1 -79.78 33.40 23.48
C MET A 1 -78.45 33.47 24.21
N ALA A 2 -77.95 34.66 24.31
CA ALA A 2 -77.28 35.33 25.43
C ALA A 2 -75.87 34.80 25.82
N THR A 3 -74.90 35.58 25.45
CA THR A 3 -73.65 35.89 26.18
C THR A 3 -73.92 36.52 27.56
N PRO A 4 -72.99 36.53 28.52
CA PRO A 4 -71.96 37.57 28.64
C PRO A 4 -70.65 37.13 29.28
N LEU A 5 -69.54 37.69 28.83
CA LEU A 5 -68.67 38.78 29.28
C LEU A 5 -68.09 38.73 30.74
N ALA A 6 -66.84 39.00 30.75
CA ALA A 6 -65.94 39.64 31.75
C ALA A 6 -65.18 38.67 32.68
N ALA A 7 -63.89 38.84 33.01
CA ALA A 7 -63.10 40.06 33.21
C ALA A 7 -61.59 39.76 33.32
N ARG A 8 -60.78 40.70 32.96
CA ARG A 8 -59.33 40.87 33.11
C ARG A 8 -58.85 40.64 34.56
N ARG A 9 -57.68 39.94 34.69
CA ARG A 9 -56.68 40.38 35.71
C ARG A 9 -55.26 40.12 35.18
N THR A 10 -54.56 41.21 35.03
CA THR A 10 -53.13 41.37 34.79
C THR A 10 -52.35 40.96 36.05
N THR A 11 -51.34 40.07 35.89
CA THR A 11 -50.23 40.07 36.85
C THR A 11 -48.93 39.91 36.08
N ALA A 12 -48.08 40.88 36.19
CA ALA A 12 -46.72 40.86 35.73
C ALA A 12 -45.89 39.94 36.61
N ALA A 13 -45.01 39.14 35.97
CA ALA A 13 -43.93 38.49 36.69
C ALA A 13 -42.73 38.35 35.77
N ALA A 14 -41.67 38.86 36.30
CA ALA A 14 -40.29 39.00 35.94
C ALA A 14 -39.71 38.00 34.92
N ALA A 15 -39.05 38.56 33.92
CA ALA A 15 -38.12 37.91 33.03
C ALA A 15 -36.80 37.61 33.78
N VAL A 16 -36.49 36.31 33.95
CA VAL A 16 -35.13 35.86 34.26
C VAL A 16 -34.53 35.38 32.96
N GLY A 17 -33.61 36.19 32.43
CA GLY A 17 -32.84 35.86 31.24
C GLY A 17 -31.85 34.70 31.55
N LEU A 18 -32.09 33.55 31.00
CA LEU A 18 -31.11 32.46 30.93
C LEU A 18 -30.42 32.56 29.56
N SER A 19 -29.25 33.23 29.54
CA SER A 19 -28.40 33.28 28.36
C SER A 19 -27.79 31.92 28.15
N ALA A 20 -28.43 31.08 27.28
CA ALA A 20 -27.84 29.88 26.75
C ALA A 20 -26.76 30.31 25.74
N ALA A 21 -25.49 30.24 26.16
CA ALA A 21 -24.36 30.32 25.27
C ALA A 21 -24.39 29.04 24.37
N LEU A 22 -24.91 29.16 23.15
CA LEU A 22 -24.69 28.21 22.08
C LEU A 22 -23.19 28.25 21.76
N VAL A 23 -22.46 27.27 22.30
CA VAL A 23 -21.16 26.89 21.77
C VAL A 23 -21.42 26.27 20.37
N LEU A 24 -21.30 27.10 19.34
CA LEU A 24 -21.13 26.65 17.98
C LEU A 24 -19.82 25.85 17.96
N ALA A 25 -19.94 24.53 18.16
CA ALA A 25 -18.91 23.60 17.70
C ALA A 25 -18.84 23.76 16.20
N GLY A 26 -17.98 24.65 15.74
CA GLY A 26 -17.63 24.76 14.34
C GLY A 26 -17.14 23.42 13.88
N CYS A 27 -17.93 22.76 13.04
CA CYS A 27 -17.40 21.74 12.15
C CYS A 27 -16.31 22.44 11.33
N ALA A 28 -15.07 22.33 11.76
CA ALA A 28 -13.93 22.67 10.93
C ALA A 28 -14.01 21.74 9.72
N ASN A 29 -14.48 22.26 8.60
CA ASN A 29 -14.25 21.67 7.31
C ASN A 29 -12.74 21.44 7.19
N PRO A 30 -12.24 20.26 6.85
CA PRO A 30 -10.83 20.06 6.57
C PRO A 30 -10.52 20.67 5.21
N THR A 31 -10.39 21.97 5.15
CA THR A 31 -9.77 22.72 4.05
C THR A 31 -8.32 23.01 4.40
N ASP A 32 -7.61 21.99 4.91
CA ASP A 32 -6.17 22.03 4.96
C ASP A 32 -5.64 21.02 3.93
N GLY A 33 -5.15 21.60 2.82
CA GLY A 33 -4.82 20.87 1.61
C GLY A 33 -3.84 19.73 1.86
N GLY A 34 -4.33 18.54 1.72
CA GLY A 34 -3.50 17.44 1.26
C GLY A 34 -2.57 16.76 2.25
N THR A 35 -2.83 16.77 3.57
CA THR A 35 -2.06 15.93 4.51
C THR A 35 -2.95 14.96 5.29
N THR A 36 -2.50 13.70 5.42
CA THR A 36 -3.18 12.68 6.21
C THR A 36 -2.24 12.14 7.30
N GLU A 37 -2.73 12.03 8.54
CA GLU A 37 -1.98 11.38 9.62
C GLU A 37 -2.17 9.87 9.56
N VAL A 38 -1.08 9.13 9.59
CA VAL A 38 -1.07 7.66 9.59
C VAL A 38 -0.18 7.12 10.71
N ALA A 39 -0.53 5.95 11.24
CA ALA A 39 0.39 5.18 12.06
C ALA A 39 1.45 4.59 11.15
N ALA A 40 2.71 4.99 11.33
CA ALA A 40 3.82 4.37 10.63
C ALA A 40 4.03 2.93 11.10
N THR A 41 4.62 2.08 10.25
CA THR A 41 5.04 0.72 10.60
C THR A 41 5.99 0.68 11.80
N SER A 42 6.59 1.82 12.17
CA SER A 42 7.41 2.03 13.36
C SER A 42 6.63 2.45 14.63
N GLY A 43 5.29 2.50 14.58
CA GLY A 43 4.44 2.95 15.70
C GLY A 43 4.40 4.48 15.93
N LYS A 44 5.09 5.26 15.12
CA LYS A 44 5.07 6.73 15.14
C LYS A 44 3.99 7.26 14.21
N LYS A 45 3.27 8.31 14.60
CA LYS A 45 2.35 8.99 13.68
C LYS A 45 3.14 9.79 12.64
N THR A 46 2.89 9.54 11.36
CA THR A 46 3.49 10.26 10.25
C THR A 46 2.41 11.04 9.51
N ARG A 47 2.72 12.28 9.12
CA ARG A 47 1.86 13.07 8.22
C ARG A 47 2.28 12.85 6.79
N ILE A 48 1.38 12.26 6.01
CA ILE A 48 1.61 11.99 4.59
C ILE A 48 1.01 13.13 3.75
N ASN A 49 1.81 13.69 2.84
CA ASN A 49 1.35 14.66 1.86
C ASN A 49 0.67 13.94 0.71
N ILE A 50 -0.64 14.12 0.55
CA ILE A 50 -1.46 13.55 -0.52
C ILE A 50 -1.83 14.56 -1.62
N SER A 51 -1.25 15.78 -1.59
CA SER A 51 -1.44 16.77 -2.66
C SER A 51 -0.61 16.41 -3.91
N PRO A 52 -0.92 16.97 -5.09
CA PRO A 52 -0.11 16.77 -6.29
C PRO A 52 1.30 17.40 -6.19
N ASP A 53 1.46 18.42 -5.36
CA ASP A 53 2.76 19.04 -5.08
C ASP A 53 3.51 18.23 -4.03
N GLN A 54 4.34 17.33 -4.50
CA GLN A 54 4.99 16.34 -3.65
C GLN A 54 6.32 16.81 -3.07
N ASN A 55 6.97 17.84 -3.62
CA ASN A 55 8.34 18.22 -3.20
C ASN A 55 9.23 16.97 -3.04
N ARG A 56 9.32 16.16 -4.10
CA ARG A 56 9.98 14.85 -4.06
C ARG A 56 11.43 14.99 -3.60
N ILE A 57 11.89 13.99 -2.85
CA ILE A 57 13.30 13.81 -2.51
C ILE A 57 14.02 13.41 -3.78
N THR A 58 15.11 14.08 -4.10
CA THR A 58 15.90 13.88 -5.32
C THR A 58 17.35 13.55 -4.98
N THR A 59 18.06 12.99 -5.94
CA THR A 59 19.51 12.73 -5.84
C THR A 59 20.20 13.03 -7.18
N GLY A 60 21.53 13.00 -7.18
CA GLY A 60 22.31 13.26 -8.39
C GLY A 60 22.55 12.01 -9.22
N LYS A 61 22.78 12.20 -10.53
CA LYS A 61 23.24 11.13 -11.42
C LYS A 61 24.61 10.61 -11.01
N VAL A 62 24.75 9.28 -11.01
CA VAL A 62 26.04 8.60 -10.80
C VAL A 62 26.53 8.04 -12.13
N ALA A 63 27.57 8.68 -12.70
CA ALA A 63 28.02 8.39 -14.06
C ALA A 63 28.44 6.93 -14.28
N SER A 64 29.11 6.30 -13.31
CA SER A 64 29.53 4.90 -13.37
C SER A 64 28.33 3.95 -13.45
N ILE A 65 27.29 4.16 -12.62
CA ILE A 65 26.08 3.34 -12.61
C ILE A 65 25.26 3.58 -13.89
N ALA A 66 25.12 4.84 -14.30
CA ALA A 66 24.40 5.22 -15.51
C ALA A 66 25.02 4.61 -16.78
N ALA A 67 26.34 4.38 -16.81
CA ALA A 67 27.03 3.75 -17.93
C ALA A 67 26.66 2.27 -18.11
N GLU A 68 26.24 1.59 -17.04
CA GLU A 68 25.84 0.17 -17.06
C GLU A 68 24.40 -0.05 -17.58
N VAL A 69 23.59 1.00 -17.68
CA VAL A 69 22.23 0.91 -18.23
C VAL A 69 22.29 0.47 -19.70
N PRO A 70 21.44 -0.47 -20.14
CA PRO A 70 21.41 -0.93 -21.54
C PRO A 70 21.31 0.23 -22.52
N GLU A 71 22.10 0.16 -23.61
CA GLU A 71 22.28 1.25 -24.58
C GLU A 71 20.94 1.77 -25.14
N ARG A 72 19.99 0.89 -25.43
CA ARG A 72 18.66 1.26 -25.94
C ARG A 72 17.92 2.20 -24.98
N ILE A 73 18.03 1.99 -23.65
CA ILE A 73 17.39 2.80 -22.62
C ILE A 73 18.16 4.12 -22.49
N ARG A 74 19.48 4.08 -22.45
CA ARG A 74 20.31 5.30 -22.40
C ARG A 74 20.08 6.22 -23.60
N LYS A 75 19.97 5.67 -24.82
CA LYS A 75 19.68 6.45 -26.03
C LYS A 75 18.28 7.06 -26.02
N ARG A 76 17.29 6.36 -25.46
CA ARG A 76 15.93 6.89 -25.31
C ARG A 76 15.88 8.01 -24.25
N GLY A 77 16.72 7.95 -23.23
CA GLY A 77 16.80 8.95 -22.15
C GLY A 77 15.65 8.88 -21.14
N THR A 78 14.75 7.90 -21.27
CA THR A 78 13.62 7.66 -20.35
C THR A 78 13.70 6.27 -19.75
N LEU A 79 13.22 6.13 -18.51
CA LEU A 79 12.95 4.84 -17.86
C LEU A 79 11.45 4.61 -17.86
N GLU A 80 10.98 3.62 -18.61
CA GLU A 80 9.56 3.24 -18.66
C GLU A 80 9.25 2.38 -17.44
N ILE A 81 8.55 2.97 -16.48
CA ILE A 81 8.22 2.38 -15.20
C ILE A 81 6.75 1.98 -15.22
N VAL A 82 6.44 0.73 -14.85
CA VAL A 82 5.07 0.27 -14.67
C VAL A 82 4.74 0.14 -13.20
N ASP A 83 3.55 0.59 -12.82
CA ASP A 83 2.98 0.44 -11.49
C ASP A 83 1.50 0.07 -11.56
N SER A 84 0.93 -0.43 -10.46
CA SER A 84 -0.50 -0.72 -10.38
C SER A 84 -1.26 0.55 -9.99
N SER A 85 -1.98 1.11 -10.97
CA SER A 85 -2.89 2.22 -10.70
C SER A 85 -4.04 1.76 -9.79
N GLY A 86 -4.30 2.53 -8.75
CA GLY A 86 -5.37 2.23 -7.80
C GLY A 86 -4.96 1.28 -6.68
N SER A 87 -3.69 0.92 -6.59
CA SER A 87 -3.14 0.38 -5.34
C SER A 87 -3.38 1.38 -4.23
N ALA A 88 -3.71 0.87 -3.04
CA ALA A 88 -4.04 1.76 -1.95
C ALA A 88 -2.80 2.49 -1.41
N ALA A 89 -3.03 3.68 -0.85
CA ALA A 89 -2.02 4.41 -0.11
C ALA A 89 -1.40 3.52 1.00
N PRO A 90 -0.13 3.70 1.31
CA PRO A 90 0.82 4.70 0.83
C PRO A 90 1.72 4.20 -0.31
N LEU A 91 1.41 3.07 -0.95
CA LEU A 91 2.27 2.41 -1.96
C LEU A 91 2.27 3.17 -3.28
N THR A 92 1.19 3.05 -4.07
CA THR A 92 0.97 3.80 -5.32
C THR A 92 -0.49 4.19 -5.41
N PHE A 93 -0.80 5.48 -5.50
CA PHE A 93 -2.17 5.98 -5.57
C PHE A 93 -2.22 7.36 -6.22
N HIS A 94 -3.41 7.86 -6.47
CA HIS A 94 -3.59 9.21 -7.02
C HIS A 94 -3.65 10.26 -5.91
N ALA A 95 -2.99 11.38 -6.14
CA ALA A 95 -3.10 12.57 -5.29
C ALA A 95 -4.53 13.14 -5.30
N THR A 96 -4.76 14.20 -4.53
CA THR A 96 -6.07 14.86 -4.43
C THR A 96 -6.61 15.43 -5.74
N ASP A 97 -5.79 15.54 -6.78
CA ASP A 97 -6.20 15.94 -8.14
C ASP A 97 -6.71 14.75 -8.99
N ASN A 98 -6.69 13.53 -8.47
CA ASN A 98 -7.07 12.27 -9.12
C ASN A 98 -6.28 11.94 -10.41
N THR A 99 -5.15 12.58 -10.64
CA THR A 99 -4.32 12.39 -11.85
C THR A 99 -2.85 12.16 -11.54
N THR A 100 -2.30 12.87 -10.55
CA THR A 100 -0.89 12.73 -10.18
C THR A 100 -0.66 11.45 -9.39
N VAL A 101 0.21 10.57 -9.91
CA VAL A 101 0.60 9.32 -9.23
C VAL A 101 1.62 9.63 -8.15
N ILE A 102 1.33 9.21 -6.93
CA ILE A 102 2.14 9.43 -5.73
C ILE A 102 2.25 8.15 -4.90
N GLY A 103 3.20 8.11 -3.97
CA GLY A 103 3.43 6.98 -3.08
C GLY A 103 4.90 6.65 -2.94
N VAL A 104 5.20 5.68 -2.09
CA VAL A 104 6.59 5.23 -1.86
C VAL A 104 7.20 4.61 -3.12
N GLU A 105 6.42 3.85 -3.89
CA GLU A 105 6.87 3.19 -5.12
C GLU A 105 7.27 4.23 -6.20
N PRO A 106 6.41 5.23 -6.53
CA PRO A 106 6.81 6.33 -7.41
C PRO A 106 8.03 7.10 -6.93
N ASP A 107 8.12 7.42 -5.62
CA ASP A 107 9.25 8.18 -5.10
C ASP A 107 10.58 7.42 -5.20
N LEU A 108 10.59 6.11 -4.91
CA LEU A 108 11.77 5.25 -5.10
C LEU A 108 12.14 5.11 -6.58
N ALA A 109 11.14 4.95 -7.45
CA ALA A 109 11.37 4.89 -8.90
C ALA A 109 12.00 6.18 -9.44
N HIS A 110 11.59 7.35 -8.93
CA HIS A 110 12.21 8.64 -9.25
C HIS A 110 13.66 8.72 -8.78
N LEU A 111 13.96 8.31 -7.53
CA LEU A 111 15.34 8.30 -7.03
C LEU A 111 16.25 7.40 -7.87
N VAL A 112 15.78 6.21 -8.25
CA VAL A 112 16.54 5.31 -9.12
C VAL A 112 16.75 5.95 -10.49
N ALA A 113 15.74 6.54 -11.08
CA ALA A 113 15.87 7.24 -12.37
C ALA A 113 16.88 8.42 -12.31
N ASP A 114 16.89 9.18 -11.20
CA ASP A 114 17.86 10.25 -10.96
C ASP A 114 19.29 9.70 -11.00
N VAL A 115 19.59 8.63 -10.24
CA VAL A 115 20.91 7.98 -10.20
C VAL A 115 21.33 7.50 -11.59
N LEU A 116 20.41 6.91 -12.35
CA LEU A 116 20.64 6.43 -13.71
C LEU A 116 20.74 7.57 -14.74
N GLY A 117 20.37 8.80 -14.35
CA GLY A 117 20.34 9.95 -15.26
C GLY A 117 19.31 9.82 -16.37
N LEU A 118 18.16 9.18 -16.06
CA LEU A 118 17.04 8.96 -16.95
C LEU A 118 15.83 9.77 -16.47
N LYS A 119 14.97 10.18 -17.42
CA LYS A 119 13.67 10.75 -17.07
C LYS A 119 12.71 9.62 -16.70
N PRO A 120 12.11 9.60 -15.49
CA PRO A 120 11.11 8.60 -15.14
C PRO A 120 9.81 8.85 -15.92
N HIS A 121 9.21 7.78 -16.44
CA HIS A 121 7.90 7.79 -17.07
C HIS A 121 7.04 6.70 -16.42
N LEU A 122 6.10 7.12 -15.56
CA LEU A 122 5.19 6.23 -14.85
C LEU A 122 4.04 5.82 -15.76
N ASN A 123 3.75 4.53 -15.81
CA ASN A 123 2.70 3.92 -16.63
C ASN A 123 1.76 3.13 -15.72
N PRO A 124 0.71 3.75 -15.16
CA PRO A 124 -0.25 3.08 -14.30
C PRO A 124 -1.12 2.09 -15.10
N VAL A 125 -1.20 0.83 -14.63
CA VAL A 125 -1.99 -0.24 -15.26
C VAL A 125 -2.63 -1.13 -14.17
N SER A 126 -3.48 -2.10 -14.55
CA SER A 126 -3.92 -3.13 -13.61
C SER A 126 -2.78 -4.10 -13.25
N TRP A 127 -2.89 -4.78 -12.10
CA TRP A 127 -1.88 -5.71 -11.60
C TRP A 127 -1.45 -6.74 -12.65
N GLU A 128 -2.40 -7.37 -13.33
CA GLU A 128 -2.11 -8.42 -14.33
C GLU A 128 -1.36 -7.84 -15.54
N ASN A 129 -1.64 -6.60 -15.92
CA ASN A 129 -1.02 -5.93 -17.07
C ASN A 129 0.43 -5.49 -16.82
N ILE A 130 0.88 -5.44 -15.56
CA ILE A 130 2.30 -5.20 -15.22
C ILE A 130 3.17 -6.26 -15.89
N PHE A 131 2.86 -7.52 -15.66
CA PHE A 131 3.66 -8.65 -16.15
C PHE A 131 3.58 -8.79 -17.67
N VAL A 132 2.41 -8.56 -18.26
CA VAL A 132 2.24 -8.54 -19.73
C VAL A 132 3.11 -7.44 -20.36
N GLY A 133 3.17 -6.27 -19.75
CA GLY A 133 3.99 -5.17 -20.23
C GLY A 133 5.49 -5.38 -20.07
N LEU A 134 5.93 -6.02 -18.98
CA LEU A 134 7.32 -6.40 -18.75
C LEU A 134 7.75 -7.51 -19.74
N ASP A 135 6.92 -8.54 -19.95
CA ASP A 135 7.19 -9.65 -20.87
C ASP A 135 7.35 -9.16 -22.32
N SER A 136 6.49 -8.25 -22.74
CA SER A 136 6.56 -7.66 -24.09
C SER A 136 7.71 -6.66 -24.26
N GLY A 137 8.36 -6.21 -23.17
CA GLY A 137 9.37 -5.15 -23.19
C GLY A 137 8.79 -3.75 -23.44
N LYS A 138 7.48 -3.55 -23.26
CA LYS A 138 6.82 -2.25 -23.30
C LYS A 138 7.31 -1.38 -22.14
N TYR A 139 7.52 -1.98 -20.98
CA TYR A 139 8.08 -1.35 -19.79
C TYR A 139 9.45 -1.91 -19.48
N ASP A 140 10.33 -1.08 -18.91
CA ASP A 140 11.67 -1.48 -18.52
C ASP A 140 11.72 -2.09 -17.12
N VAL A 141 10.91 -1.56 -16.20
CA VAL A 141 10.92 -1.93 -14.79
C VAL A 141 9.55 -1.73 -14.14
N GLY A 142 9.19 -2.62 -13.23
CA GLY A 142 8.03 -2.50 -12.35
C GLY A 142 8.44 -2.04 -10.95
N PHE A 143 7.81 -0.97 -10.47
CA PHE A 143 7.80 -0.54 -9.07
C PHE A 143 6.35 -0.58 -8.59
N SER A 144 5.93 -1.69 -7.99
CA SER A 144 4.51 -1.94 -7.67
C SER A 144 4.31 -2.99 -6.59
N ASN A 145 5.06 -2.90 -5.51
CA ASN A 145 4.97 -3.87 -4.42
C ASN A 145 5.11 -5.33 -4.90
N ILE A 146 6.02 -5.57 -5.85
CA ILE A 146 6.20 -6.90 -6.44
C ILE A 146 7.13 -7.74 -5.56
N THR A 147 6.57 -8.77 -4.95
CA THR A 147 7.29 -9.73 -4.11
C THR A 147 8.19 -10.62 -4.95
N VAL A 148 9.40 -10.86 -4.46
CA VAL A 148 10.29 -11.89 -5.01
C VAL A 148 9.70 -13.27 -4.74
N THR A 149 9.45 -14.04 -5.80
CA THR A 149 9.02 -15.44 -5.71
C THR A 149 9.84 -16.32 -6.63
N GLU A 150 10.05 -17.59 -6.26
CA GLU A 150 10.81 -18.53 -7.09
C GLU A 150 10.13 -18.78 -8.45
N GLU A 151 8.81 -18.68 -8.51
CA GLU A 151 8.06 -18.78 -9.77
C GLU A 151 8.32 -17.56 -10.68
N ARG A 152 8.26 -16.33 -10.12
CA ARG A 152 8.49 -15.11 -10.90
C ARG A 152 9.93 -15.00 -11.40
N LYS A 153 10.92 -15.55 -10.66
CA LYS A 153 12.34 -15.58 -11.08
C LYS A 153 12.60 -16.40 -12.35
N GLU A 154 11.64 -17.19 -12.80
CA GLU A 154 11.76 -17.86 -14.10
C GLU A 154 11.75 -16.89 -15.27
N LYS A 155 11.02 -15.77 -15.13
CA LYS A 155 10.78 -14.78 -16.20
C LYS A 155 11.35 -13.38 -15.91
N TYR A 156 11.62 -13.08 -14.65
CA TYR A 156 12.02 -11.74 -14.21
C TYR A 156 13.27 -11.75 -13.35
N ASP A 157 13.99 -10.64 -13.38
CA ASP A 157 15.07 -10.31 -12.45
C ASP A 157 14.60 -9.24 -11.45
N PHE A 158 15.11 -9.30 -10.25
CA PHE A 158 14.69 -8.53 -9.09
C PHE A 158 15.86 -7.78 -8.45
N ALA A 159 15.67 -6.48 -8.16
CA ALA A 159 16.55 -5.70 -7.31
C ALA A 159 15.73 -5.21 -6.09
N THR A 160 16.01 -5.73 -4.90
CA THR A 160 15.16 -5.52 -3.72
C THR A 160 15.30 -4.12 -3.14
N TYR A 161 14.20 -3.58 -2.59
CA TYR A 161 14.19 -2.26 -1.96
C TYR A 161 13.36 -2.15 -0.69
N ARG A 162 12.59 -3.17 -0.29
CA ARG A 162 11.77 -3.13 0.92
C ARG A 162 11.43 -4.53 1.42
N GLU A 163 11.24 -4.71 2.72
CA GLU A 163 10.63 -5.92 3.26
C GLU A 163 9.17 -6.03 2.80
N ASP A 164 8.72 -7.25 2.56
CA ASP A 164 7.33 -7.57 2.24
C ASP A 164 6.63 -8.14 3.46
N ASN A 165 5.86 -7.29 4.12
CA ASN A 165 4.99 -7.68 5.21
C ASN A 165 3.53 -7.62 4.76
N LEU A 166 2.78 -8.68 5.04
CA LEU A 166 1.36 -8.82 4.80
C LEU A 166 0.58 -8.56 6.09
N ALA A 167 -0.68 -8.16 5.95
CA ALA A 167 -1.57 -8.00 7.09
C ALA A 167 -2.95 -8.61 6.79
N PHE A 168 -3.51 -9.25 7.81
CA PHE A 168 -4.93 -9.53 7.87
C PHE A 168 -5.65 -8.32 8.48
N GLU A 169 -6.55 -7.74 7.72
CA GLU A 169 -7.37 -6.61 8.13
C GLU A 169 -8.81 -7.09 8.38
N ALA A 170 -9.38 -6.72 9.51
CA ALA A 170 -10.74 -7.04 9.91
C ALA A 170 -11.54 -5.77 10.22
N LYS A 171 -12.86 -5.91 10.32
CA LYS A 171 -13.71 -4.85 10.85
C LYS A 171 -13.29 -4.53 12.29
N LYS A 172 -13.19 -3.25 12.63
CA LYS A 172 -12.83 -2.81 13.97
C LYS A 172 -13.77 -3.36 15.04
N GLY A 173 -13.17 -3.90 16.10
CA GLY A 173 -13.93 -4.52 17.19
C GLY A 173 -14.46 -5.92 16.86
N SER A 174 -13.93 -6.57 15.80
CA SER A 174 -14.27 -7.94 15.44
C SER A 174 -13.88 -8.97 16.49
N GLY A 175 -12.84 -8.64 17.29
CA GLY A 175 -12.24 -9.58 18.25
C GLY A 175 -11.43 -10.69 17.59
N LEU A 176 -11.21 -10.61 16.26
CA LEU A 176 -10.40 -11.57 15.52
C LEU A 176 -8.91 -11.36 15.81
N LYS A 177 -8.16 -12.45 15.79
CA LYS A 177 -6.72 -12.49 15.81
C LYS A 177 -6.27 -13.57 14.85
N VAL A 178 -5.25 -13.30 14.06
CA VAL A 178 -4.68 -14.25 13.10
C VAL A 178 -3.19 -14.40 13.38
N ASP A 179 -2.83 -15.53 13.96
CA ASP A 179 -1.45 -15.92 14.26
C ASP A 179 -1.00 -17.09 13.35
N GLY A 180 -1.92 -17.83 12.72
CA GLY A 180 -1.62 -18.97 11.89
C GLY A 180 -2.78 -19.43 11.00
N PRO A 181 -2.56 -20.53 10.23
CA PRO A 181 -3.58 -21.09 9.32
C PRO A 181 -4.90 -21.46 10.01
N GLU A 182 -4.84 -21.95 11.25
CA GLU A 182 -6.00 -22.37 12.03
C GLU A 182 -6.99 -21.24 12.30
N ASP A 183 -6.50 -20.00 12.42
CA ASP A 183 -7.34 -18.84 12.75
C ASP A 183 -8.21 -18.37 11.58
N VAL A 184 -7.86 -18.77 10.36
CA VAL A 184 -8.61 -18.46 9.13
C VAL A 184 -9.46 -19.64 8.64
N ALA A 185 -9.47 -20.78 9.35
CA ALA A 185 -10.27 -21.94 9.01
C ALA A 185 -11.77 -21.60 9.01
N GLY A 186 -12.47 -21.93 7.92
CA GLY A 186 -13.89 -21.67 7.73
C GLY A 186 -14.28 -20.20 7.60
N ARG A 187 -13.31 -19.28 7.52
CA ARG A 187 -13.57 -17.86 7.35
C ARG A 187 -13.62 -17.46 5.88
N THR A 188 -14.37 -16.39 5.62
CA THR A 188 -14.41 -15.74 4.31
C THR A 188 -13.33 -14.68 4.23
N VAL A 189 -12.29 -14.92 3.42
CA VAL A 189 -11.12 -14.04 3.30
C VAL A 189 -10.99 -13.51 1.89
N ALA A 190 -10.93 -12.18 1.73
CA ALA A 190 -10.62 -11.56 0.45
C ALA A 190 -9.11 -11.48 0.22
N VAL A 191 -8.69 -11.60 -1.04
CA VAL A 191 -7.31 -11.48 -1.48
C VAL A 191 -7.24 -11.06 -2.95
N GLY A 192 -6.16 -10.42 -3.36
CA GLY A 192 -5.91 -10.10 -4.77
C GLY A 192 -5.49 -11.34 -5.57
N SER A 193 -6.08 -11.55 -6.74
CA SER A 193 -5.72 -12.65 -7.62
C SER A 193 -4.32 -12.49 -8.23
N GLY A 194 -3.58 -13.60 -8.41
CA GLY A 194 -2.22 -13.63 -8.97
C GLY A 194 -1.14 -13.06 -8.04
N THR A 195 -1.47 -12.83 -6.76
CA THR A 195 -0.56 -12.30 -5.76
C THR A 195 0.14 -13.41 -4.94
N ASN A 196 1.23 -13.07 -4.25
CA ASN A 196 1.83 -13.96 -3.26
C ASN A 196 0.91 -14.19 -2.05
N GLN A 197 0.06 -13.21 -1.71
CA GLN A 197 -0.95 -13.32 -0.67
C GLN A 197 -1.95 -14.44 -0.98
N GLU A 198 -2.46 -14.48 -2.21
CA GLU A 198 -3.34 -15.57 -2.67
C GLU A 198 -2.66 -16.92 -2.51
N LYS A 199 -1.40 -17.03 -2.97
CA LYS A 199 -0.65 -18.28 -2.89
C LYS A 199 -0.51 -18.77 -1.45
N LEU A 200 -0.13 -17.89 -0.52
CA LEU A 200 -0.03 -18.20 0.90
C LEU A 200 -1.39 -18.60 1.49
N LEU A 201 -2.45 -17.89 1.14
CA LEU A 201 -3.79 -18.20 1.66
C LEU A 201 -4.32 -19.55 1.14
N VAL A 202 -4.04 -19.89 -0.12
CA VAL A 202 -4.36 -21.21 -0.70
C VAL A 202 -3.58 -22.32 0.01
N GLU A 203 -2.31 -22.09 0.34
CA GLU A 203 -1.51 -23.04 1.12
C GLU A 203 -2.10 -23.24 2.52
N TRP A 204 -2.46 -22.17 3.21
CA TRP A 204 -3.11 -22.22 4.52
C TRP A 204 -4.47 -22.93 4.48
N SER A 205 -5.26 -22.73 3.41
CA SER A 205 -6.50 -23.46 3.22
C SER A 205 -6.27 -24.97 3.12
N LYS A 206 -5.27 -25.41 2.34
CA LYS A 206 -4.86 -26.82 2.23
C LYS A 206 -4.36 -27.40 3.55
N GLU A 207 -3.56 -26.65 4.32
CA GLU A 207 -3.11 -27.05 5.65
C GLU A 207 -4.29 -27.28 6.60
N ASN A 208 -5.32 -26.43 6.53
CA ASN A 208 -6.55 -26.60 7.30
C ASN A 208 -7.29 -27.87 6.90
N GLU A 209 -7.49 -28.13 5.61
CA GLU A 209 -8.12 -29.35 5.12
C GLU A 209 -7.37 -30.61 5.57
N GLN A 210 -6.02 -30.61 5.45
CA GLN A 210 -5.18 -31.74 5.88
C GLN A 210 -5.24 -31.98 7.40
N ALA A 211 -5.49 -30.94 8.18
CA ALA A 211 -5.68 -31.00 9.63
C ALA A 211 -7.13 -31.30 10.04
N GLY A 212 -8.04 -31.57 9.08
CA GLY A 212 -9.45 -31.84 9.34
C GLY A 212 -10.25 -30.62 9.76
N ARG A 213 -9.75 -29.39 9.47
CA ARG A 213 -10.46 -28.13 9.67
C ARG A 213 -11.15 -27.70 8.38
N GLU A 214 -12.09 -26.78 8.49
CA GLU A 214 -12.77 -26.21 7.33
C GLU A 214 -11.80 -25.41 6.45
N PRO A 215 -11.87 -25.49 5.11
CA PRO A 215 -11.07 -24.68 4.22
C PRO A 215 -11.42 -23.20 4.34
N VAL A 216 -10.55 -22.33 3.85
CA VAL A 216 -10.81 -20.90 3.75
C VAL A 216 -11.73 -20.63 2.56
N ASP A 217 -12.80 -19.84 2.77
CA ASP A 217 -13.66 -19.35 1.69
C ASP A 217 -13.03 -18.11 1.05
N ILE A 218 -12.20 -18.31 0.00
CA ILE A 218 -11.42 -17.24 -0.66
C ILE A 218 -12.31 -16.45 -1.60
N LYS A 219 -12.30 -15.12 -1.46
CA LYS A 219 -13.03 -14.18 -2.31
C LYS A 219 -12.09 -13.24 -3.07
N TYR A 220 -12.49 -12.93 -4.29
CA TYR A 220 -11.77 -12.00 -5.16
C TYR A 220 -12.65 -10.80 -5.50
N TYR A 221 -12.09 -9.60 -5.39
CA TYR A 221 -12.76 -8.36 -5.76
C TYR A 221 -11.94 -7.61 -6.81
N GLN A 222 -12.64 -6.86 -7.67
CA GLN A 222 -12.00 -6.12 -8.76
C GLN A 222 -11.40 -4.78 -8.30
N SER A 223 -11.81 -4.28 -7.14
CA SER A 223 -11.31 -3.03 -6.58
C SER A 223 -11.17 -3.09 -5.07
N ASP A 224 -10.24 -2.29 -4.54
CA ASP A 224 -10.09 -2.12 -3.09
C ASP A 224 -11.37 -1.55 -2.46
N SER A 225 -12.06 -0.64 -3.15
CA SER A 225 -13.32 -0.08 -2.65
C SER A 225 -14.38 -1.15 -2.42
N ASP A 226 -14.53 -2.11 -3.35
CA ASP A 226 -15.48 -3.23 -3.20
C ASP A 226 -15.05 -4.16 -2.08
N THR A 227 -13.76 -4.44 -1.94
CA THR A 227 -13.20 -5.24 -0.85
C THR A 227 -13.49 -4.61 0.50
N TYR A 228 -13.21 -3.32 0.68
CA TYR A 228 -13.47 -2.64 1.94
C TYR A 228 -14.96 -2.49 2.24
N LEU A 229 -15.81 -2.32 1.23
CA LEU A 229 -17.26 -2.33 1.41
C LEU A 229 -17.77 -3.71 1.88
N ALA A 230 -17.21 -4.79 1.30
CA ALA A 230 -17.53 -6.15 1.72
C ALA A 230 -17.08 -6.41 3.17
N LEU A 231 -15.87 -5.96 3.55
CA LEU A 231 -15.34 -6.09 4.91
C LEU A 231 -16.19 -5.31 5.93
N GLN A 232 -16.54 -4.07 5.63
CA GLN A 232 -17.35 -3.23 6.51
C GLN A 232 -18.78 -3.75 6.68
N SER A 233 -19.37 -4.33 5.62
CA SER A 233 -20.72 -4.93 5.65
C SER A 233 -20.76 -6.33 6.28
N GLY A 234 -19.61 -6.94 6.57
CA GLY A 234 -19.52 -8.30 7.10
C GLY A 234 -19.79 -9.39 6.07
N ARG A 235 -19.68 -9.10 4.76
CA ARG A 235 -19.73 -10.11 3.70
C ARG A 235 -18.45 -10.93 3.61
N ILE A 236 -17.34 -10.38 4.09
CA ILE A 236 -16.07 -11.07 4.33
C ILE A 236 -15.64 -10.81 5.77
N ASP A 237 -14.94 -11.76 6.37
CA ASP A 237 -14.40 -11.64 7.71
C ASP A 237 -13.07 -10.89 7.73
N LEU A 238 -12.23 -11.16 6.73
CA LEU A 238 -10.86 -10.69 6.64
C LEU A 238 -10.50 -10.24 5.21
N TYR A 239 -9.57 -9.31 5.12
CA TYR A 239 -8.84 -8.99 3.89
C TYR A 239 -7.35 -9.23 4.12
N LEU A 240 -6.71 -10.03 3.27
CA LEU A 240 -5.26 -10.25 3.28
C LEU A 240 -4.61 -9.40 2.18
N GLY A 241 -3.84 -8.41 2.59
CA GLY A 241 -3.18 -7.47 1.71
C GLY A 241 -1.79 -7.03 2.22
N PRO A 242 -1.14 -6.06 1.54
CA PRO A 242 0.11 -5.48 2.03
C PRO A 242 -0.09 -4.78 3.37
N ASN A 243 0.80 -5.02 4.34
CA ASN A 243 0.72 -4.40 5.66
C ASN A 243 0.69 -2.85 5.61
N PRO A 244 1.50 -2.16 4.77
CA PRO A 244 1.42 -0.70 4.67
C PRO A 244 0.03 -0.18 4.32
N THR A 245 -0.66 -0.86 3.40
CA THR A 245 -2.00 -0.50 2.94
C THR A 245 -3.04 -0.70 4.05
N ALA A 246 -3.02 -1.86 4.71
CA ALA A 246 -3.92 -2.16 5.81
C ALA A 246 -3.72 -1.19 6.98
N ALA A 247 -2.48 -0.91 7.36
CA ALA A 247 -2.15 0.05 8.42
C ALA A 247 -2.61 1.46 8.08
N TYR A 248 -2.41 1.91 6.84
CA TYR A 248 -2.87 3.20 6.35
C TYR A 248 -4.41 3.29 6.40
N HIS A 249 -5.11 2.31 5.85
CA HIS A 249 -6.57 2.26 5.81
C HIS A 249 -7.16 2.26 7.23
N ALA A 250 -6.66 1.42 8.11
CA ALA A 250 -7.10 1.35 9.50
C ALA A 250 -6.92 2.70 10.23
N ALA A 251 -5.76 3.35 10.02
CA ALA A 251 -5.45 4.63 10.67
C ALA A 251 -6.31 5.78 10.15
N THR A 252 -6.61 5.82 8.84
CA THR A 252 -7.33 6.94 8.22
C THR A 252 -8.84 6.80 8.34
N THR A 253 -9.38 5.59 8.27
CA THR A 253 -10.84 5.38 8.34
C THR A 253 -11.33 5.12 9.76
N GLY A 254 -10.50 4.53 10.63
CA GLY A 254 -10.86 4.11 11.97
C GLY A 254 -11.96 3.04 12.03
N ARG A 255 -12.28 2.39 10.89
CA ARG A 255 -13.36 1.41 10.75
C ARG A 255 -12.88 -0.04 10.72
N THR A 256 -11.60 -0.23 10.50
CA THR A 256 -10.92 -1.53 10.44
C THR A 256 -9.74 -1.55 11.40
N GLU A 257 -9.15 -2.71 11.59
CA GLU A 257 -7.96 -2.94 12.39
C GLU A 257 -7.12 -4.07 11.79
N VAL A 258 -5.81 -3.99 11.94
CA VAL A 258 -4.90 -5.09 11.62
C VAL A 258 -4.96 -6.11 12.74
N VAL A 259 -5.28 -7.36 12.40
CA VAL A 259 -5.48 -8.45 13.37
C VAL A 259 -4.43 -9.55 13.27
N GLY A 260 -3.50 -9.44 12.36
CA GLY A 260 -2.34 -10.32 12.20
C GLY A 260 -1.40 -9.81 11.12
N THR A 261 -0.11 -10.11 11.24
CA THR A 261 0.91 -9.76 10.25
C THR A 261 1.75 -10.98 9.91
N TYR A 262 2.20 -11.05 8.66
CA TYR A 262 2.93 -12.20 8.15
C TYR A 262 3.96 -11.78 7.10
N SER A 263 5.03 -12.57 6.95
CA SER A 263 5.98 -12.35 5.86
C SER A 263 5.37 -12.72 4.51
N GLY A 264 5.60 -11.90 3.48
CA GLY A 264 5.18 -12.17 2.11
C GLY A 264 5.84 -13.38 1.44
N ALA A 265 6.84 -13.98 2.10
CA ALA A 265 7.50 -15.22 1.66
C ALA A 265 7.23 -16.41 2.59
N GLY A 266 6.22 -16.32 3.46
CA GLY A 266 5.83 -17.39 4.37
C GLY A 266 6.61 -17.37 5.69
N SER A 267 6.41 -18.41 6.52
CA SER A 267 6.92 -18.45 7.90
C SER A 267 8.44 -18.62 8.04
N ARG A 268 9.13 -19.05 6.98
CA ARG A 268 10.55 -19.43 7.02
C ARG A 268 11.49 -18.38 6.46
N LEU A 269 10.97 -17.38 5.75
CA LEU A 269 11.77 -16.40 5.03
C LEU A 269 11.11 -15.02 5.12
N GLN A 270 11.92 -13.98 5.28
CA GLN A 270 11.45 -12.61 5.13
C GLN A 270 11.18 -12.33 3.64
N GLY A 271 9.96 -11.98 3.31
CA GLY A 271 9.58 -11.54 1.97
C GLY A 271 10.27 -10.21 1.63
N LEU A 272 10.58 -10.03 0.36
CA LEU A 272 11.22 -8.84 -0.16
C LEU A 272 10.46 -8.30 -1.37
N ILE A 273 10.26 -7.01 -1.39
CA ILE A 273 9.72 -6.25 -2.53
C ILE A 273 10.87 -5.76 -3.39
N ALA A 274 10.70 -5.82 -4.70
CA ALA A 274 11.78 -5.53 -5.64
C ALA A 274 11.34 -4.74 -6.88
N ALA A 275 12.24 -3.91 -7.37
CA ALA A 275 12.23 -3.42 -8.73
C ALA A 275 12.39 -4.61 -9.68
N THR A 276 11.36 -4.85 -10.47
CA THR A 276 11.22 -6.07 -11.29
C THR A 276 11.41 -5.74 -12.76
N THR A 277 12.34 -6.42 -13.41
CA THR A 277 12.60 -6.25 -14.84
C THR A 277 12.56 -7.58 -15.57
N LYS A 278 12.32 -7.55 -16.88
CA LYS A 278 12.38 -8.76 -17.69
C LYS A 278 13.73 -9.45 -17.49
N LYS A 279 13.71 -10.77 -17.34
CA LYS A 279 14.92 -11.58 -17.15
C LYS A 279 15.91 -11.34 -18.27
N ASP A 280 17.19 -11.25 -17.91
CA ASP A 280 18.30 -11.04 -18.83
C ASP A 280 18.21 -9.73 -19.67
N SER A 281 17.40 -8.75 -19.22
CA SER A 281 17.31 -7.44 -19.87
C SER A 281 18.59 -6.60 -19.75
N GLY A 282 19.49 -6.99 -18.84
CA GLY A 282 20.70 -6.24 -18.48
C GLY A 282 20.46 -5.07 -17.51
N LEU A 283 19.21 -4.83 -17.09
CA LEU A 283 18.87 -3.66 -16.27
C LEU A 283 18.98 -3.92 -14.76
N VAL A 284 18.90 -5.17 -14.30
CA VAL A 284 18.84 -5.49 -12.85
C VAL A 284 20.09 -5.01 -12.08
N LYS A 285 21.29 -5.12 -12.67
CA LYS A 285 22.54 -4.67 -12.02
C LYS A 285 22.57 -3.16 -11.78
N PRO A 286 22.36 -2.29 -12.80
CA PRO A 286 22.30 -0.86 -12.55
C PRO A 286 21.13 -0.44 -11.66
N LEU A 287 19.99 -1.17 -11.64
CA LEU A 287 18.90 -0.94 -10.67
C LEU A 287 19.36 -1.20 -9.24
N ALA A 288 19.98 -2.35 -8.97
CA ALA A 288 20.51 -2.68 -7.65
C ALA A 288 21.58 -1.69 -7.18
N ALA A 289 22.51 -1.34 -8.06
CA ALA A 289 23.56 -0.35 -7.76
C ALA A 289 22.94 1.05 -7.48
N ALA A 290 21.90 1.44 -8.20
CA ALA A 290 21.19 2.69 -7.94
C ALA A 290 20.46 2.67 -6.59
N LEU A 291 19.81 1.56 -6.24
CA LEU A 291 19.16 1.37 -4.94
C LEU A 291 20.20 1.39 -3.80
N ASP A 292 21.33 0.70 -3.93
CA ASP A 292 22.39 0.73 -2.94
C ASP A 292 22.93 2.17 -2.75
N HIS A 293 23.14 2.90 -3.83
CA HIS A 293 23.58 4.30 -3.75
C HIS A 293 22.61 5.18 -2.97
N VAL A 294 21.30 5.06 -3.18
CA VAL A 294 20.30 5.87 -2.45
C VAL A 294 20.11 5.39 -1.00
N ILE A 295 20.36 4.11 -0.70
CA ILE A 295 20.44 3.60 0.67
C ILE A 295 21.64 4.22 1.40
N GLU A 296 22.81 4.16 0.80
CA GLU A 296 24.06 4.66 1.38
C GLU A 296 24.05 6.17 1.61
N ASN A 297 23.51 6.97 0.67
CA ASN A 297 23.45 8.43 0.80
C ASN A 297 22.29 8.93 1.66
N GLY A 298 21.42 8.02 2.16
CA GLY A 298 20.32 8.29 3.07
C GLY A 298 19.06 8.88 2.43
N THR A 299 19.00 9.08 1.11
CA THR A 299 17.76 9.57 0.44
C THR A 299 16.64 8.53 0.44
N TYR A 300 16.99 7.26 0.33
CA TYR A 300 16.07 6.14 0.50
C TYR A 300 15.36 6.16 1.87
N ALA A 301 16.12 6.30 2.96
CA ALA A 301 15.58 6.34 4.31
C ALA A 301 14.58 7.50 4.49
N LYS A 302 14.87 8.67 3.89
CA LYS A 302 13.96 9.83 3.92
C LYS A 302 12.67 9.56 3.14
N VAL A 303 12.72 8.82 2.03
CA VAL A 303 11.51 8.41 1.29
C VAL A 303 10.67 7.48 2.14
N LEU A 304 11.26 6.45 2.76
CA LEU A 304 10.51 5.54 3.62
C LEU A 304 9.90 6.26 4.84
N GLU A 305 10.65 7.15 5.49
CA GLU A 305 10.15 7.95 6.60
C GLU A 305 8.95 8.81 6.19
N ARG A 306 9.05 9.48 5.04
CA ARG A 306 7.99 10.30 4.47
C ARG A 306 6.67 9.56 4.32
N TRP A 307 6.74 8.28 3.95
CA TRP A 307 5.58 7.42 3.71
C TRP A 307 5.23 6.51 4.90
N GLY A 308 5.93 6.66 6.04
CA GLY A 308 5.68 5.88 7.26
C GLY A 308 6.16 4.43 7.20
N LEU A 309 7.09 4.12 6.31
CA LEU A 309 7.55 2.77 6.00
C LEU A 309 8.97 2.44 6.49
N SER A 310 9.51 3.25 7.40
CA SER A 310 10.87 3.04 7.93
C SER A 310 11.08 1.65 8.56
N GLY A 311 10.01 1.01 9.04
CA GLY A 311 10.07 -0.35 9.62
C GLY A 311 10.25 -1.46 8.57
N GLU A 312 10.10 -1.17 7.28
CA GLU A 312 10.27 -2.14 6.18
C GLU A 312 11.56 -1.87 5.37
N ALA A 313 12.49 -1.07 5.94
CA ALA A 313 13.73 -0.71 5.29
C ALA A 313 14.68 -1.91 5.16
N VAL A 314 15.28 -2.07 3.98
CA VAL A 314 16.39 -3.01 3.76
C VAL A 314 17.73 -2.29 3.90
N ARG A 315 18.77 -3.05 4.24
CA ARG A 315 20.13 -2.51 4.41
C ARG A 315 20.89 -2.36 3.10
N LYS A 316 20.52 -3.16 2.10
CA LYS A 316 21.09 -3.19 0.75
C LYS A 316 20.08 -3.75 -0.24
N SER A 317 20.27 -3.48 -1.51
CA SER A 317 19.56 -4.13 -2.60
C SER A 317 20.19 -5.50 -2.92
N GLU A 318 19.40 -6.53 -2.98
CA GLU A 318 19.83 -7.87 -3.36
C GLU A 318 19.28 -8.23 -4.73
N ILE A 319 20.12 -8.83 -5.59
CA ILE A 319 19.70 -9.32 -6.90
C ILE A 319 19.22 -10.76 -6.77
N ASN A 320 17.96 -11.03 -7.14
CA ASN A 320 17.37 -12.36 -7.17
C ASN A 320 17.56 -13.17 -5.86
N PRO A 321 17.34 -12.59 -4.66
CA PRO A 321 17.47 -13.35 -3.42
C PRO A 321 16.47 -14.50 -3.37
N PRO A 322 16.57 -15.42 -2.40
CA PRO A 322 15.52 -16.40 -2.14
C PRO A 322 14.18 -15.70 -1.93
N GLY A 323 13.13 -16.21 -2.53
CA GLY A 323 11.77 -15.67 -2.44
C GLY A 323 10.75 -16.72 -2.02
N LEU A 324 9.45 -16.35 -2.08
CA LEU A 324 8.39 -17.30 -1.79
C LEU A 324 8.57 -18.57 -2.62
N PRO A 325 8.69 -19.77 -2.00
CA PRO A 325 8.88 -21.02 -2.70
C PRO A 325 7.76 -21.32 -3.71
N LYS A 326 8.03 -22.17 -4.70
CA LYS A 326 6.98 -22.68 -5.55
C LYS A 326 6.03 -23.56 -4.75
N THR A 327 4.75 -23.55 -5.10
CA THR A 327 3.75 -24.41 -4.46
C THR A 327 4.10 -25.88 -4.71
N GLY A 328 4.21 -26.69 -3.65
CA GLY A 328 4.49 -28.13 -3.75
C GLY A 328 5.97 -28.50 -3.88
N SER A 329 6.89 -27.60 -3.55
CA SER A 329 8.34 -27.88 -3.45
C SER A 329 8.78 -28.16 -2.03
#